data_3b3f7eacb0a9d104d712c85453d12d51
#
_entry.id   3b3f7eacb0a9d104d712c85453d12d51
#
_cell.length_a   1.000
_cell.length_b   1.000
_cell.length_c   1.000
_cell.angle_alpha   90.00
_cell.angle_beta   90.00
_cell.angle_gamma   90.00
#
_symmetry.space_group_name_H-M   'P 1'
#
loop_
_entity.id
_entity.type
_entity.pdbx_description
1 polymer ?
#
loop_
_entity_poly.entity_id
_entity_poly.type
_entity_poly.pdbx_seq_one_letter_code
_entity_poly.pdbx_strand_id
1 'polypeptide(L)'
;MLWSIVRTRPLLRRRLYRLPFAADQRATLVNVKLKWVKDRALDSVVARERHLRQVHRLLELISTDPRGGVPIQELLIRPLHLGNLRVLPSDFLLRFPALFRRSSAISSGRSSPRIFLTDDAFQLRELELSVLRDSEPELVDRLRRLLMLAANFSLPLQTVDQLSWDMGLPSDYHKKILQCYPHFFGLVRPDDDERVWLKLSAWDPLLAVSELQRSSSAGGFNGNSLSFPVRFTRGFGLRRKCMLWLQEWQTLPYTSPYADPSDLDPRTDVSEKRIVGVFHELLHLTLGKKTERSNLSNLRKPLRLPYKFTKVFERHPGIFYLSQKLGVQTVVLREAYGGGRELLRKHPLVSIRERYAAMMNTGRPEICRRHLISEESEVVSSEVCYKN
;
A
#
# COMPACT_ATOMS: atom_id res chain seq x y z
N MET A 1 -13.97 -13.88 -29.78
CA MET A 1 -14.99 -14.14 -28.76
C MET A 1 -15.59 -12.81 -28.34
N LEU A 2 -16.86 -12.64 -28.68
CA LEU A 2 -17.61 -11.37 -28.57
C LEU A 2 -17.92 -11.06 -27.10
N TRP A 3 -17.43 -9.95 -26.59
CA TRP A 3 -17.81 -9.40 -25.29
C TRP A 3 -19.10 -8.60 -25.47
N SER A 4 -20.17 -9.07 -24.86
CA SER A 4 -21.45 -8.36 -24.83
C SER A 4 -21.37 -7.16 -23.91
N ILE A 5 -21.57 -5.98 -24.47
CA ILE A 5 -21.73 -4.72 -23.74
C ILE A 5 -23.08 -4.77 -23.02
N VAL A 6 -23.05 -4.98 -21.71
CA VAL A 6 -24.24 -4.88 -20.87
C VAL A 6 -24.53 -3.40 -20.62
N ARG A 7 -25.57 -2.87 -21.22
CA ARG A 7 -26.18 -1.58 -20.86
C ARG A 7 -26.78 -1.70 -19.45
N THR A 8 -26.12 -1.10 -18.48
CA THR A 8 -26.57 -1.10 -17.09
C THR A 8 -27.70 -0.11 -16.87
N ARG A 9 -28.85 -0.61 -16.40
CA ARG A 9 -29.94 0.18 -15.79
C ARG A 9 -29.40 0.92 -14.55
N PRO A 10 -29.89 2.15 -14.23
CA PRO A 10 -29.45 2.87 -13.05
C PRO A 10 -29.81 2.11 -11.78
N LEU A 11 -28.80 1.80 -10.98
CA LEU A 11 -28.95 1.16 -9.69
C LEU A 11 -29.75 2.07 -8.73
N LEU A 12 -30.70 1.44 -8.07
CA LEU A 12 -31.56 1.99 -7.03
C LEU A 12 -30.81 2.97 -6.10
N ARG A 13 -31.36 4.20 -6.04
CA ARG A 13 -30.93 5.24 -5.09
C ARG A 13 -30.87 4.66 -3.68
N ARG A 14 -29.70 4.73 -3.07
CA ARG A 14 -29.46 4.50 -1.65
C ARG A 14 -30.54 5.24 -0.81
N ARG A 15 -31.35 4.52 -0.05
CA ARG A 15 -31.90 5.06 1.18
C ARG A 15 -30.75 5.08 2.19
N LEU A 16 -29.94 6.12 2.13
CA LEU A 16 -28.97 6.42 3.18
C LEU A 16 -29.75 6.81 4.43
N TYR A 17 -29.42 6.18 5.53
CA TYR A 17 -29.79 6.66 6.85
C TYR A 17 -29.33 8.11 6.95
N ARG A 18 -30.27 9.06 6.85
CA ARG A 18 -30.03 10.45 7.18
C ARG A 18 -29.71 10.49 8.67
N LEU A 19 -28.44 10.63 8.98
CA LEU A 19 -28.05 11.01 10.33
C LEU A 19 -28.52 12.45 10.56
N PRO A 20 -29.12 12.77 11.71
CA PRO A 20 -29.50 14.13 12.06
C PRO A 20 -28.26 14.92 12.50
N PHE A 21 -27.47 15.42 11.56
CA PHE A 21 -26.30 16.25 11.85
C PHE A 21 -26.39 17.61 11.17
N ALA A 22 -27.32 18.43 11.64
CA ALA A 22 -27.32 19.87 11.40
C ALA A 22 -26.76 20.66 12.60
N ALA A 23 -25.93 20.04 13.47
CA ALA A 23 -25.39 20.70 14.65
C ALA A 23 -23.89 20.98 14.49
N ASP A 24 -23.54 22.26 14.42
CA ASP A 24 -22.22 22.86 14.64
C ASP A 24 -21.05 22.34 13.78
N GLN A 25 -21.18 22.44 12.45
CA GLN A 25 -20.00 22.45 11.58
C GLN A 25 -19.30 23.81 11.67
N ARG A 26 -18.72 24.13 12.82
CA ARG A 26 -17.87 25.32 12.94
C ARG A 26 -16.62 25.11 12.09
N ALA A 27 -16.36 26.04 11.16
CA ALA A 27 -15.13 26.08 10.38
C ALA A 27 -13.94 26.42 11.30
N THR A 28 -13.36 25.41 11.93
CA THR A 28 -12.23 25.53 12.86
C THR A 28 -11.03 24.71 12.41
N LEU A 29 -10.63 24.84 11.14
CA LEU A 29 -9.31 24.34 10.72
C LEU A 29 -8.25 25.16 11.45
N VAL A 30 -7.95 24.76 12.69
CA VAL A 30 -6.86 25.35 13.45
C VAL A 30 -5.57 25.07 12.72
N ASN A 31 -4.80 26.12 12.38
CA ASN A 31 -3.53 25.99 11.70
C ASN A 31 -2.46 25.48 12.69
N VAL A 32 -2.51 24.17 12.99
CA VAL A 32 -1.55 23.50 13.86
C VAL A 32 -0.45 22.90 12.99
N LYS A 33 0.76 23.40 13.16
CA LYS A 33 1.97 22.82 12.56
C LYS A 33 2.67 21.97 13.61
N LEU A 34 2.67 20.65 13.41
CA LEU A 34 3.42 19.71 14.21
C LEU A 34 4.79 19.47 13.55
N LYS A 35 5.84 19.46 14.35
CA LYS A 35 7.20 19.20 13.85
C LYS A 35 7.31 17.73 13.45
N TRP A 36 7.79 17.45 12.24
CA TRP A 36 8.16 16.10 11.86
C TRP A 36 9.39 15.64 12.70
N VAL A 37 9.32 14.44 13.24
CA VAL A 37 10.41 13.83 14.02
C VAL A 37 10.73 12.48 13.44
N LYS A 38 12.00 12.24 13.12
CA LYS A 38 12.48 10.98 12.56
C LYS A 38 12.25 9.82 13.52
N ASP A 39 11.65 8.75 13.00
CA ASP A 39 11.44 7.49 13.71
C ASP A 39 12.34 6.41 13.09
N ARG A 40 13.47 6.15 13.74
CA ARG A 40 14.45 5.18 13.24
C ARG A 40 13.90 3.76 13.16
N ALA A 41 12.95 3.42 14.02
CA ALA A 41 12.35 2.08 14.03
C ALA A 41 11.46 1.88 12.80
N LEU A 42 10.56 2.81 12.50
CA LEU A 42 9.71 2.76 11.32
C LEU A 42 10.51 2.95 10.01
N ASP A 43 11.55 3.79 10.02
CA ASP A 43 12.47 3.90 8.88
C ASP A 43 13.17 2.57 8.58
N SER A 44 13.54 1.79 9.62
CA SER A 44 14.14 0.47 9.41
C SER A 44 13.17 -0.53 8.78
N VAL A 45 11.87 -0.45 9.11
CA VAL A 45 10.82 -1.27 8.49
C VAL A 45 10.69 -0.97 6.99
N VAL A 46 10.72 0.31 6.63
CA VAL A 46 10.66 0.72 5.22
C VAL A 46 11.93 0.30 4.48
N ALA A 47 13.11 0.48 5.10
CA ALA A 47 14.39 0.14 4.48
C ALA A 47 14.58 -1.36 4.23
N ARG A 48 14.02 -2.23 5.06
CA ARG A 48 14.10 -3.70 4.87
C ARG A 48 13.49 -4.18 3.56
N GLU A 49 12.50 -3.48 3.03
CA GLU A 49 11.82 -3.84 1.78
C GLU A 49 12.44 -3.16 0.55
N ARG A 50 13.62 -2.51 0.70
CA ARG A 50 14.34 -1.94 -0.44
C ARG A 50 14.59 -3.04 -1.49
N HIS A 51 14.16 -2.79 -2.73
CA HIS A 51 14.26 -3.71 -3.87
C HIS A 51 13.43 -5.00 -3.76
N LEU A 52 12.68 -5.23 -2.67
CA LEU A 52 11.92 -6.47 -2.50
C LEU A 52 10.88 -6.66 -3.64
N ARG A 53 10.18 -5.58 -4.03
CA ARG A 53 9.20 -5.63 -5.13
C ARG A 53 9.85 -5.99 -6.47
N GLN A 54 11.04 -5.46 -6.74
CA GLN A 54 11.81 -5.76 -7.96
C GLN A 54 12.31 -7.20 -7.97
N VAL A 55 12.88 -7.64 -6.86
CA VAL A 55 13.33 -9.03 -6.67
C VAL A 55 12.16 -9.99 -6.85
N HIS A 56 11.01 -9.70 -6.24
CA HIS A 56 9.81 -10.53 -6.36
C HIS A 56 9.32 -10.68 -7.81
N ARG A 57 9.33 -9.60 -8.60
CA ARG A 57 8.99 -9.67 -10.02
C ARG A 57 9.93 -10.57 -10.82
N LEU A 58 11.22 -10.57 -10.48
CA LEU A 58 12.20 -11.46 -11.09
C LEU A 58 11.98 -12.92 -10.67
N LEU A 59 11.66 -13.16 -9.39
CA LEU A 59 11.27 -14.47 -8.88
C LEU A 59 10.07 -15.04 -9.67
N GLU A 60 9.03 -14.23 -9.85
CA GLU A 60 7.84 -14.60 -10.62
C GLU A 60 8.20 -14.96 -12.07
N LEU A 61 8.97 -14.10 -12.73
CA LEU A 61 9.37 -14.32 -14.12
C LEU A 61 10.15 -15.63 -14.29
N ILE A 62 11.11 -15.89 -13.38
CA ILE A 62 11.95 -17.08 -13.45
C ILE A 62 11.13 -18.34 -13.10
N SER A 63 10.21 -18.26 -12.13
CA SER A 63 9.37 -19.38 -11.75
C SER A 63 8.32 -19.77 -12.78
N THR A 64 7.93 -18.84 -13.66
CA THR A 64 6.96 -19.12 -14.74
C THR A 64 7.58 -19.68 -16.01
N ASP A 65 8.93 -19.70 -16.13
CA ASP A 65 9.60 -20.29 -17.29
C ASP A 65 9.54 -21.83 -17.22
N PRO A 66 9.00 -22.51 -18.26
CA PRO A 66 8.87 -23.98 -18.26
C PRO A 66 10.20 -24.74 -18.15
N ARG A 67 11.32 -24.07 -18.46
CA ARG A 67 12.67 -24.63 -18.38
C ARG A 67 13.32 -24.39 -17.01
N GLY A 68 12.58 -23.82 -16.05
CA GLY A 68 13.04 -23.50 -14.70
C GLY A 68 14.07 -22.39 -14.60
N GLY A 69 14.39 -21.71 -15.72
CA GLY A 69 15.36 -20.62 -15.70
C GLY A 69 15.33 -19.76 -16.97
N VAL A 70 15.64 -18.48 -16.86
CA VAL A 70 15.55 -17.48 -17.94
C VAL A 70 16.93 -17.09 -18.46
N PRO A 71 17.15 -16.99 -19.80
CA PRO A 71 18.39 -16.47 -20.36
C PRO A 71 18.63 -15.03 -19.92
N ILE A 72 19.86 -14.69 -19.56
CA ILE A 72 20.21 -13.31 -19.14
C ILE A 72 19.85 -12.29 -20.23
N GLN A 73 20.03 -12.64 -21.49
CA GLN A 73 19.70 -11.78 -22.64
C GLN A 73 18.20 -11.43 -22.65
N GLU A 74 17.33 -12.37 -22.33
CA GLU A 74 15.88 -12.14 -22.29
C GLU A 74 15.50 -11.16 -21.17
N LEU A 75 16.20 -11.19 -20.04
CA LEU A 75 16.03 -10.22 -18.96
C LEU A 75 16.46 -8.81 -19.34
N LEU A 76 17.42 -8.67 -20.28
CA LEU A 76 17.87 -7.38 -20.80
C LEU A 76 16.91 -6.78 -21.83
N ILE A 77 16.27 -7.64 -22.65
CA ILE A 77 15.36 -7.22 -23.72
C ILE A 77 13.96 -6.89 -23.18
N ARG A 78 13.49 -7.66 -22.20
CA ARG A 78 12.22 -7.34 -21.55
C ARG A 78 12.40 -6.09 -20.70
N PRO A 79 11.72 -4.98 -20.99
CA PRO A 79 11.66 -3.86 -20.07
C PRO A 79 10.87 -4.35 -18.85
N LEU A 80 11.54 -5.07 -17.98
CA LEU A 80 11.03 -5.34 -16.66
C LEU A 80 10.76 -3.95 -16.09
N HIS A 81 9.49 -3.66 -15.80
CA HIS A 81 9.13 -2.46 -15.06
C HIS A 81 9.68 -2.57 -13.63
N LEU A 82 11.03 -2.71 -13.57
CA LEU A 82 11.81 -2.80 -12.32
C LEU A 82 11.88 -1.44 -11.62
N GLY A 83 11.11 -0.47 -12.14
CA GLY A 83 11.18 0.91 -11.67
C GLY A 83 12.46 1.59 -12.16
N ASN A 84 12.90 2.63 -11.43
CA ASN A 84 14.11 3.41 -11.75
C ASN A 84 15.41 2.67 -11.37
N LEU A 85 15.51 1.37 -11.60
CA LEU A 85 16.79 0.67 -11.42
C LEU A 85 17.79 1.12 -12.50
N ARG A 86 18.78 1.90 -12.10
CA ARG A 86 19.91 2.33 -12.93
C ARG A 86 20.95 1.21 -13.17
N VAL A 87 20.65 -0.01 -12.70
CA VAL A 87 21.57 -1.15 -12.71
C VAL A 87 21.09 -2.18 -13.71
N LEU A 88 22.01 -2.77 -14.46
CA LEU A 88 21.70 -3.87 -15.36
C LEU A 88 21.07 -5.04 -14.58
N PRO A 89 20.03 -5.70 -15.11
CA PRO A 89 19.38 -6.82 -14.43
C PRO A 89 20.32 -7.94 -13.99
N SER A 90 21.38 -8.21 -14.78
CA SER A 90 22.41 -9.20 -14.45
C SER A 90 23.16 -8.87 -13.17
N ASP A 91 23.61 -7.61 -13.03
CA ASP A 91 24.39 -7.16 -11.87
C ASP A 91 23.49 -7.06 -10.62
N PHE A 92 22.22 -6.71 -10.85
CA PHE A 92 21.22 -6.71 -9.80
C PHE A 92 20.99 -8.12 -9.22
N LEU A 93 20.89 -9.14 -10.08
CA LEU A 93 20.70 -10.53 -9.67
C LEU A 93 21.90 -11.07 -8.87
N LEU A 94 23.13 -10.70 -9.30
CA LEU A 94 24.36 -11.12 -8.60
C LEU A 94 24.49 -10.55 -7.17
N ARG A 95 23.72 -9.50 -6.86
CA ARG A 95 23.66 -8.96 -5.49
C ARG A 95 22.90 -9.87 -4.50
N PHE A 96 22.13 -10.84 -5.02
CA PHE A 96 21.28 -11.71 -4.21
C PHE A 96 21.54 -13.19 -4.47
N PRO A 97 22.76 -13.69 -4.15
CA PRO A 97 23.17 -15.08 -4.45
C PRO A 97 22.36 -16.12 -3.67
N ALA A 98 21.75 -15.76 -2.56
CA ALA A 98 20.85 -16.66 -1.81
C ALA A 98 19.51 -16.88 -2.52
N LEU A 99 19.13 -16.03 -3.48
CA LEU A 99 17.88 -16.18 -4.24
C LEU A 99 18.11 -16.69 -5.65
N PHE A 100 19.21 -16.27 -6.30
CA PHE A 100 19.47 -16.52 -7.72
C PHE A 100 20.80 -17.21 -7.92
N ARG A 101 20.83 -18.23 -8.79
CA ARG A 101 22.05 -18.90 -9.25
C ARG A 101 22.19 -18.76 -10.76
N ARG A 102 23.41 -18.54 -11.21
CA ARG A 102 23.77 -18.52 -12.64
C ARG A 102 24.24 -19.90 -13.05
N SER A 103 23.70 -20.43 -14.14
CA SER A 103 24.27 -21.61 -14.78
C SER A 103 25.47 -21.21 -15.64
N SER A 104 26.59 -21.89 -15.45
CA SER A 104 27.76 -21.80 -16.28
C SER A 104 27.81 -22.93 -17.34
N ALA A 105 26.63 -23.47 -17.75
CA ALA A 105 26.59 -24.59 -18.67
C ALA A 105 27.37 -24.25 -19.95
N ILE A 106 28.62 -24.62 -19.96
CA ILE A 106 29.49 -24.80 -21.14
C ILE A 106 29.06 -26.12 -21.77
N SER A 107 27.94 -26.13 -22.47
CA SER A 107 27.63 -27.20 -23.39
C SER A 107 27.66 -26.63 -24.82
N SER A 108 28.69 -26.96 -25.52
CA SER A 108 28.87 -26.83 -26.98
C SER A 108 28.21 -25.62 -27.67
N GLY A 109 28.95 -24.51 -27.70
CA GLY A 109 28.75 -23.46 -28.73
C GLY A 109 27.44 -22.68 -28.63
N ARG A 110 27.47 -21.46 -28.06
CA ARG A 110 26.45 -20.41 -28.14
C ARG A 110 25.25 -20.45 -27.19
N SER A 111 25.22 -21.18 -26.09
CA SER A 111 24.12 -21.00 -25.11
C SER A 111 24.42 -19.82 -24.18
N SER A 112 23.55 -18.80 -24.19
CA SER A 112 23.64 -17.69 -23.23
C SER A 112 23.45 -18.19 -21.81
N PRO A 113 24.19 -17.66 -20.83
CA PRO A 113 24.05 -18.06 -19.43
C PRO A 113 22.60 -17.83 -18.94
N ARG A 114 22.07 -18.79 -18.18
CA ARG A 114 20.70 -18.74 -17.63
C ARG A 114 20.74 -18.46 -16.14
N ILE A 115 19.71 -17.81 -15.66
CA ILE A 115 19.47 -17.55 -14.24
C ILE A 115 18.37 -18.50 -13.76
N PHE A 116 18.62 -19.14 -12.63
CA PHE A 116 17.71 -20.05 -11.92
C PHE A 116 17.45 -19.54 -10.52
N LEU A 117 16.35 -19.96 -9.91
CA LEU A 117 16.16 -19.83 -8.47
C LEU A 117 17.07 -20.80 -7.73
N THR A 118 17.48 -20.45 -6.51
CA THR A 118 18.05 -21.40 -5.56
C THR A 118 16.93 -22.30 -5.05
N ASP A 119 17.28 -23.47 -4.50
CA ASP A 119 16.29 -24.41 -4.00
C ASP A 119 15.47 -23.83 -2.85
N ASP A 120 16.10 -23.05 -1.97
CA ASP A 120 15.41 -22.32 -0.89
C ASP A 120 14.45 -21.26 -1.43
N ALA A 121 14.85 -20.52 -2.47
CA ALA A 121 14.00 -19.51 -3.10
C ALA A 121 12.81 -20.17 -3.82
N PHE A 122 13.02 -21.33 -4.43
CA PHE A 122 11.96 -22.09 -5.08
C PHE A 122 10.95 -22.62 -4.05
N GLN A 123 11.40 -23.23 -2.96
CA GLN A 123 10.53 -23.70 -1.88
C GLN A 123 9.74 -22.56 -1.25
N LEU A 124 10.37 -21.40 -1.04
CA LEU A 124 9.69 -20.22 -0.51
C LEU A 124 8.63 -19.68 -1.49
N ARG A 125 8.88 -19.79 -2.80
CA ARG A 125 7.89 -19.41 -3.84
C ARG A 125 6.69 -20.37 -3.84
N GLU A 126 6.90 -21.65 -3.72
CA GLU A 126 5.81 -22.64 -3.62
C GLU A 126 4.94 -22.37 -2.37
N LEU A 127 5.58 -22.08 -1.23
CA LEU A 127 4.86 -21.67 -0.03
C LEU A 127 4.05 -20.39 -0.24
N GLU A 128 4.60 -19.39 -0.94
CA GLU A 128 3.88 -18.17 -1.27
C GLU A 128 2.64 -18.44 -2.11
N LEU A 129 2.77 -19.28 -3.13
CA LEU A 129 1.64 -19.68 -3.99
C LEU A 129 0.55 -20.43 -3.22
N SER A 130 0.93 -21.27 -2.24
CA SER A 130 -0.02 -21.91 -1.34
C SER A 130 -0.78 -20.86 -0.50
N VAL A 131 -0.04 -19.96 0.15
CA VAL A 131 -0.65 -18.90 0.98
C VAL A 131 -1.54 -17.98 0.16
N LEU A 132 -1.20 -17.66 -1.08
CA LEU A 132 -2.05 -16.87 -1.96
C LEU A 132 -3.37 -17.57 -2.28
N ARG A 133 -3.36 -18.89 -2.49
CA ARG A 133 -4.57 -19.69 -2.70
C ARG A 133 -5.44 -19.71 -1.45
N ASP A 134 -4.83 -19.99 -0.29
CA ASP A 134 -5.54 -20.07 0.99
C ASP A 134 -6.14 -18.71 1.41
N SER A 135 -5.48 -17.60 1.05
CA SER A 135 -5.90 -16.24 1.37
C SER A 135 -6.81 -15.60 0.30
N GLU A 136 -7.12 -16.30 -0.79
CA GLU A 136 -7.87 -15.72 -1.91
C GLU A 136 -9.18 -15.05 -1.50
N PRO A 137 -10.05 -15.63 -0.66
CA PRO A 137 -11.29 -14.98 -0.23
C PRO A 137 -11.03 -13.65 0.50
N GLU A 138 -10.01 -13.61 1.37
CA GLU A 138 -9.62 -12.37 2.07
C GLU A 138 -9.11 -11.31 1.10
N LEU A 139 -8.33 -11.69 0.08
CA LEU A 139 -7.84 -10.76 -0.95
C LEU A 139 -8.98 -10.20 -1.81
N VAL A 140 -9.98 -11.01 -2.13
CA VAL A 140 -11.21 -10.60 -2.81
C VAL A 140 -11.96 -9.55 -1.97
N ASP A 141 -12.20 -9.83 -0.68
CA ASP A 141 -12.89 -8.89 0.20
C ASP A 141 -12.09 -7.60 0.41
N ARG A 142 -10.77 -7.68 0.45
CA ARG A 142 -9.88 -6.54 0.53
C ARG A 142 -10.02 -5.64 -0.70
N LEU A 143 -10.09 -6.23 -1.90
CA LEU A 143 -10.30 -5.49 -3.14
C LEU A 143 -11.71 -4.89 -3.21
N ARG A 144 -12.74 -5.63 -2.75
CA ARG A 144 -14.11 -5.12 -2.61
C ARG A 144 -14.15 -3.90 -1.70
N ARG A 145 -13.53 -3.97 -0.52
CA ARG A 145 -13.45 -2.85 0.43
C ARG A 145 -12.72 -1.64 -0.15
N LEU A 146 -11.66 -1.83 -0.92
CA LEU A 146 -10.98 -0.74 -1.61
C LEU A 146 -11.94 -0.02 -2.59
N LEU A 147 -12.70 -0.77 -3.38
CA LEU A 147 -13.68 -0.18 -4.31
C LEU A 147 -14.85 0.47 -3.58
N MET A 148 -15.25 -0.06 -2.42
CA MET A 148 -16.31 0.53 -1.58
C MET A 148 -15.92 1.87 -0.98
N LEU A 149 -14.63 2.16 -0.79
CA LEU A 149 -14.16 3.49 -0.41
C LEU A 149 -14.38 4.53 -1.52
N ALA A 150 -14.38 4.11 -2.77
CA ALA A 150 -14.50 4.99 -3.91
C ALA A 150 -15.95 5.46 -4.13
N ALA A 151 -16.12 6.69 -4.63
CA ALA A 151 -17.42 7.35 -4.80
C ALA A 151 -18.35 6.52 -5.67
N ASN A 152 -18.10 6.09 -6.78
CA ASN A 152 -19.02 5.29 -7.63
C ASN A 152 -18.69 3.79 -7.58
N PHE A 153 -18.05 3.34 -6.47
CA PHE A 153 -17.55 1.98 -6.31
C PHE A 153 -16.62 1.56 -7.44
N SER A 154 -15.89 2.51 -8.00
CA SER A 154 -15.02 2.26 -9.14
C SER A 154 -13.71 3.01 -9.03
N LEU A 155 -12.64 2.38 -9.51
CA LEU A 155 -11.30 2.94 -9.59
C LEU A 155 -10.70 2.66 -10.96
N PRO A 156 -9.87 3.58 -11.51
CA PRO A 156 -9.06 3.26 -12.67
C PRO A 156 -8.23 2.01 -12.39
N LEU A 157 -8.23 1.05 -13.31
CA LEU A 157 -7.53 -0.22 -13.15
C LEU A 157 -6.04 0.00 -12.87
N GLN A 158 -5.43 0.98 -13.53
CA GLN A 158 -4.05 1.39 -13.29
C GLN A 158 -3.79 1.82 -11.83
N THR A 159 -4.78 2.45 -11.17
CA THR A 159 -4.66 2.82 -9.75
C THR A 159 -4.69 1.60 -8.84
N VAL A 160 -5.49 0.59 -9.19
CA VAL A 160 -5.50 -0.70 -8.49
C VAL A 160 -4.17 -1.43 -8.70
N ASP A 161 -3.62 -1.42 -9.92
CA ASP A 161 -2.30 -2.01 -10.24
C ASP A 161 -1.17 -1.39 -9.41
N GLN A 162 -1.21 -0.08 -9.18
CA GLN A 162 -0.23 0.60 -8.33
C GLN A 162 -0.28 0.13 -6.87
N LEU A 163 -1.48 -0.17 -6.35
CA LEU A 163 -1.71 -0.63 -4.99
C LEU A 163 -1.62 -2.16 -4.85
N SER A 164 -1.63 -2.91 -5.95
CA SER A 164 -1.73 -4.39 -5.96
C SER A 164 -0.67 -5.05 -5.07
N TRP A 165 0.58 -4.60 -5.16
CA TRP A 165 1.66 -5.09 -4.31
C TRP A 165 1.39 -4.83 -2.83
N ASP A 166 1.03 -3.61 -2.47
CA ASP A 166 0.79 -3.25 -1.07
C ASP A 166 -0.42 -3.99 -0.49
N MET A 167 -1.42 -4.27 -1.31
CA MET A 167 -2.61 -5.04 -0.93
C MET A 167 -2.37 -6.56 -0.90
N GLY A 168 -1.25 -7.04 -1.46
CA GLY A 168 -0.93 -8.45 -1.54
C GLY A 168 -1.66 -9.21 -2.65
N LEU A 169 -2.17 -8.50 -3.65
CA LEU A 169 -2.76 -9.14 -4.81
C LEU A 169 -1.68 -9.85 -5.63
N PRO A 170 -1.96 -11.04 -6.17
CA PRO A 170 -1.04 -11.71 -7.09
C PRO A 170 -0.85 -10.86 -8.35
N SER A 171 0.29 -10.99 -9.03
CA SER A 171 0.60 -10.21 -10.24
C SER A 171 -0.41 -10.45 -11.37
N ASP A 172 -0.99 -11.64 -11.41
CA ASP A 172 -2.00 -12.09 -12.37
C ASP A 172 -3.43 -11.99 -11.82
N TYR A 173 -3.69 -11.12 -10.82
CA TYR A 173 -5.01 -10.96 -10.19
C TYR A 173 -6.12 -10.64 -11.19
N HIS A 174 -5.79 -10.03 -12.33
CA HIS A 174 -6.75 -9.82 -13.43
C HIS A 174 -7.36 -11.13 -13.90
N LYS A 175 -6.57 -12.20 -13.98
CA LYS A 175 -7.02 -13.52 -14.42
C LYS A 175 -7.58 -14.33 -13.25
N LYS A 176 -6.89 -14.35 -12.11
CA LYS A 176 -7.24 -15.20 -10.97
C LYS A 176 -8.38 -14.65 -10.13
N ILE A 177 -8.48 -13.32 -9.99
CA ILE A 177 -9.52 -12.70 -9.16
C ILE A 177 -10.62 -12.10 -10.02
N LEU A 178 -10.30 -11.18 -10.94
CA LEU A 178 -11.36 -10.47 -11.66
C LEU A 178 -12.19 -11.38 -12.57
N GLN A 179 -11.57 -12.36 -13.21
CA GLN A 179 -12.27 -13.31 -14.08
C GLN A 179 -13.01 -14.41 -13.31
N CYS A 180 -12.50 -14.80 -12.13
CA CYS A 180 -13.13 -15.84 -11.30
C CYS A 180 -14.31 -15.30 -10.48
N TYR A 181 -14.37 -13.99 -10.24
CA TYR A 181 -15.43 -13.33 -9.45
C TYR A 181 -16.19 -12.27 -10.25
N PRO A 182 -16.79 -12.60 -11.42
CA PRO A 182 -17.49 -11.65 -12.28
C PRO A 182 -18.76 -11.08 -11.65
N HIS A 183 -19.31 -11.75 -10.64
CA HIS A 183 -20.45 -11.28 -9.86
C HIS A 183 -20.07 -10.11 -8.90
N PHE A 184 -18.80 -9.98 -8.53
CA PHE A 184 -18.35 -8.86 -7.72
C PHE A 184 -17.72 -7.75 -8.57
N PHE A 185 -17.02 -8.08 -9.64
CA PHE A 185 -16.17 -7.15 -10.38
C PHE A 185 -16.57 -7.03 -11.84
N GLY A 186 -16.66 -5.80 -12.31
CA GLY A 186 -16.86 -5.48 -13.72
C GLY A 186 -15.80 -4.51 -14.24
N LEU A 187 -15.40 -4.68 -15.48
CA LEU A 187 -14.54 -3.71 -16.17
C LEU A 187 -15.43 -2.81 -17.02
N VAL A 188 -15.29 -1.50 -16.86
CA VAL A 188 -16.06 -0.48 -17.57
C VAL A 188 -15.13 0.57 -18.16
N ARG A 189 -15.53 1.16 -19.29
CA ARG A 189 -14.96 2.36 -19.87
C ARG A 189 -16.00 3.46 -19.83
N PRO A 190 -15.80 4.52 -19.03
CA PRO A 190 -16.63 5.71 -19.10
C PRO A 190 -16.44 6.42 -20.45
N ASP A 191 -17.48 7.08 -20.95
CA ASP A 191 -17.42 7.78 -22.24
C ASP A 191 -16.48 9.00 -22.21
N ASP A 192 -16.25 9.55 -21.03
CA ASP A 192 -15.39 10.71 -20.74
C ASP A 192 -13.94 10.33 -20.33
N ASP A 193 -13.61 9.05 -20.25
CA ASP A 193 -12.27 8.59 -19.82
C ASP A 193 -11.85 7.34 -20.62
N GLU A 194 -10.77 7.44 -21.37
CA GLU A 194 -10.23 6.33 -22.17
C GLU A 194 -9.70 5.15 -21.33
N ARG A 195 -9.49 5.37 -20.05
CA ARG A 195 -8.96 4.37 -19.12
C ARG A 195 -10.02 3.30 -18.82
N VAL A 196 -9.53 2.08 -18.58
CA VAL A 196 -10.36 1.00 -18.04
C VAL A 196 -10.52 1.20 -16.54
N TRP A 197 -11.76 1.09 -16.08
CA TRP A 197 -12.12 1.20 -14.67
C TRP A 197 -12.60 -0.16 -14.14
N LEU A 198 -12.13 -0.50 -12.95
CA LEU A 198 -12.64 -1.61 -12.18
C LEU A 198 -13.80 -1.11 -11.32
N LYS A 199 -14.97 -1.73 -11.47
CA LYS A 199 -16.21 -1.38 -10.77
C LYS A 199 -16.68 -2.54 -9.93
N LEU A 200 -17.14 -2.26 -8.71
CA LEU A 200 -17.83 -3.20 -7.85
C LEU A 200 -19.31 -3.29 -8.25
N SER A 201 -19.81 -4.51 -8.46
CA SER A 201 -21.18 -4.77 -8.88
C SER A 201 -22.19 -4.69 -7.73
N ALA A 202 -21.79 -5.08 -6.51
CA ALA A 202 -22.68 -5.16 -5.36
C ALA A 202 -22.04 -4.58 -4.10
N TRP A 203 -22.80 -3.74 -3.39
CA TRP A 203 -22.44 -3.24 -2.07
C TRP A 203 -22.70 -4.29 -1.01
N ASP A 204 -21.77 -4.45 -0.07
CA ASP A 204 -21.90 -5.36 1.07
C ASP A 204 -21.81 -4.58 2.39
N PRO A 205 -22.93 -4.44 3.13
CA PRO A 205 -22.95 -3.71 4.39
C PRO A 205 -22.03 -4.32 5.46
N LEU A 206 -21.80 -5.64 5.43
CA LEU A 206 -20.94 -6.32 6.40
C LEU A 206 -19.47 -5.97 6.20
N LEU A 207 -19.07 -5.70 4.97
CA LEU A 207 -17.73 -5.23 4.64
C LEU A 207 -17.55 -3.72 4.85
N ALA A 208 -18.65 -2.95 4.86
CA ALA A 208 -18.64 -1.48 5.00
C ALA A 208 -18.38 -1.00 6.43
N VAL A 209 -17.70 -1.78 7.24
CA VAL A 209 -17.30 -1.45 8.63
C VAL A 209 -15.80 -1.20 8.65
N SER A 210 -15.39 0.02 9.06
CA SER A 210 -13.97 0.35 9.14
C SER A 210 -13.25 -0.40 10.27
N GLU A 211 -11.93 -0.55 10.14
CA GLU A 211 -11.12 -1.22 11.17
C GLU A 211 -11.22 -0.49 12.52
N LEU A 212 -11.32 0.84 12.50
CA LEU A 212 -11.53 1.62 13.71
C LEU A 212 -12.85 1.26 14.39
N GLN A 213 -13.94 1.10 13.64
CA GLN A 213 -15.23 0.67 14.16
C GLN A 213 -15.17 -0.74 14.73
N ARG A 214 -14.54 -1.69 14.00
CA ARG A 214 -14.38 -3.08 14.46
C ARG A 214 -13.59 -3.20 15.75
N SER A 215 -12.48 -2.48 15.84
CA SER A 215 -11.65 -2.49 17.07
C SER A 215 -12.36 -1.86 18.26
N SER A 216 -13.19 -0.85 18.05
CA SER A 216 -13.95 -0.19 19.11
C SER A 216 -15.13 -1.03 19.58
N SER A 217 -15.82 -1.73 18.68
CA SER A 217 -16.92 -2.65 19.04
C SER A 217 -16.44 -3.82 19.88
N ALA A 218 -15.24 -4.34 19.60
CA ALA A 218 -14.61 -5.38 20.41
C ALA A 218 -14.26 -4.91 21.84
N GLY A 219 -14.09 -3.59 22.04
CA GLY A 219 -13.82 -2.96 23.33
C GLY A 219 -15.07 -2.51 24.11
N GLY A 220 -16.28 -2.79 23.61
CA GLY A 220 -17.55 -2.43 24.31
C GLY A 220 -17.93 -0.94 24.24
N PHE A 221 -17.31 -0.16 23.34
CA PHE A 221 -17.58 1.27 23.21
C PHE A 221 -18.76 1.54 22.25
N ASN A 222 -19.91 1.91 22.82
CA ASN A 222 -21.14 2.29 22.09
C ASN A 222 -21.31 3.81 21.95
N GLY A 223 -20.28 4.54 21.56
CA GLY A 223 -20.34 6.01 21.43
C GLY A 223 -20.19 6.53 20.01
N ASN A 224 -20.90 7.61 19.67
CA ASN A 224 -20.78 8.32 18.38
C ASN A 224 -19.40 8.96 18.13
N SER A 225 -18.50 8.96 19.11
CA SER A 225 -17.18 9.56 19.05
C SER A 225 -16.10 8.48 19.09
N LEU A 226 -15.68 7.99 17.91
CA LEU A 226 -14.52 7.11 17.80
C LEU A 226 -13.24 7.95 17.75
N SER A 227 -12.23 7.51 18.51
CA SER A 227 -10.92 8.15 18.57
C SER A 227 -9.84 7.26 17.92
N PHE A 228 -8.93 7.87 17.19
CA PHE A 228 -7.80 7.15 16.60
C PHE A 228 -6.72 6.89 17.65
N PRO A 229 -6.08 5.72 17.65
CA PRO A 229 -4.88 5.50 18.44
C PRO A 229 -3.75 6.46 18.01
N VAL A 230 -3.22 7.21 18.97
CA VAL A 230 -2.17 8.20 18.73
C VAL A 230 -0.88 7.78 19.42
N ARG A 231 0.19 7.65 18.65
CA ARG A 231 1.54 7.32 19.16
C ARG A 231 2.55 8.31 18.61
N PHE A 232 3.36 8.89 19.47
CA PHE A 232 4.43 9.78 19.05
C PHE A 232 5.80 9.12 19.23
N THR A 233 6.75 9.51 18.39
CA THR A 233 8.15 9.13 18.55
C THR A 233 8.67 9.66 19.89
N ARG A 234 9.49 8.88 20.58
CA ARG A 234 10.14 9.31 21.83
C ARG A 234 10.87 10.64 21.63
N GLY A 235 10.67 11.59 22.52
CA GLY A 235 11.23 12.94 22.40
C GLY A 235 10.42 13.91 21.53
N PHE A 236 9.22 13.50 21.07
CA PHE A 236 8.29 14.40 20.40
C PHE A 236 7.69 15.37 21.42
N GLY A 237 8.21 16.62 21.45
CA GLY A 237 7.71 17.67 22.34
C GLY A 237 6.42 18.27 21.79
N LEU A 238 5.27 17.90 22.35
CA LEU A 238 3.98 18.54 22.06
C LEU A 238 3.82 19.81 22.87
N ARG A 239 3.52 20.93 22.22
CA ARG A 239 3.10 22.16 22.90
C ARG A 239 1.70 21.96 23.47
N ARG A 240 1.41 22.52 24.65
CA ARG A 240 0.11 22.43 25.33
C ARG A 240 -1.07 22.75 24.39
N LYS A 241 -0.95 23.79 23.56
CA LYS A 241 -1.97 24.15 22.57
C LYS A 241 -2.25 23.02 21.56
N CYS A 242 -1.20 22.30 21.12
CA CYS A 242 -1.38 21.19 20.18
C CYS A 242 -2.01 19.97 20.86
N MET A 243 -1.71 19.74 22.12
CA MET A 243 -2.36 18.66 22.91
C MET A 243 -3.85 18.92 23.11
N LEU A 244 -4.21 20.14 23.49
CA LEU A 244 -5.62 20.53 23.66
C LEU A 244 -6.39 20.39 22.35
N TRP A 245 -5.83 20.92 21.26
CA TRP A 245 -6.43 20.74 19.92
C TRP A 245 -6.62 19.27 19.56
N LEU A 246 -5.61 18.42 19.82
CA LEU A 246 -5.70 16.99 19.49
C LEU A 246 -6.78 16.29 20.33
N GLN A 247 -6.92 16.65 21.60
CA GLN A 247 -7.98 16.12 22.47
C GLN A 247 -9.35 16.51 21.95
N GLU A 248 -9.58 17.80 21.64
CA GLU A 248 -10.84 18.30 21.08
C GLU A 248 -11.13 17.63 19.71
N TRP A 249 -10.12 17.51 18.84
CA TRP A 249 -10.25 16.86 17.53
C TRP A 249 -10.66 15.38 17.66
N GLN A 250 -10.15 14.66 18.65
CA GLN A 250 -10.50 13.27 18.90
C GLN A 250 -11.98 13.09 19.33
N THR A 251 -12.58 14.09 19.98
CA THR A 251 -14.00 14.04 20.41
C THR A 251 -14.99 14.37 19.29
N LEU A 252 -14.52 14.88 18.14
CA LEU A 252 -15.38 15.18 16.99
C LEU A 252 -16.13 13.92 16.51
N PRO A 253 -17.31 14.10 15.89
CA PRO A 253 -18.07 12.99 15.31
C PRO A 253 -17.24 12.21 14.30
N TYR A 254 -17.36 10.88 14.32
CA TYR A 254 -16.71 10.01 13.35
C TYR A 254 -17.64 9.70 12.19
N THR A 255 -17.22 10.06 10.99
CA THR A 255 -17.92 9.67 9.76
C THR A 255 -17.17 8.50 9.13
N SER A 256 -17.89 7.39 8.93
CA SER A 256 -17.31 6.19 8.32
C SER A 256 -16.66 6.52 6.95
N PRO A 257 -15.47 5.96 6.64
CA PRO A 257 -14.85 6.10 5.33
C PRO A 257 -15.75 5.63 4.17
N TYR A 258 -16.66 4.69 4.47
CA TYR A 258 -17.60 4.11 3.52
C TYR A 258 -18.89 4.93 3.36
N ALA A 259 -19.13 5.94 4.20
CA ALA A 259 -20.28 6.82 4.08
C ALA A 259 -20.07 7.90 3.01
N ASP A 260 -21.18 8.39 2.44
CA ASP A 260 -21.14 9.50 1.48
C ASP A 260 -20.73 10.80 2.19
N PRO A 261 -19.70 11.51 1.70
CA PRO A 261 -19.22 12.76 2.28
C PRO A 261 -20.00 14.01 1.81
N SER A 262 -21.04 13.87 1.01
CA SER A 262 -21.69 15.01 0.34
C SER A 262 -22.26 16.06 1.32
N ASP A 263 -22.61 15.62 2.54
CA ASP A 263 -23.16 16.49 3.57
C ASP A 263 -22.08 17.16 4.46
N LEU A 264 -20.78 16.87 4.19
CA LEU A 264 -19.67 17.42 4.98
C LEU A 264 -19.05 18.64 4.30
N ASP A 265 -18.96 19.77 5.02
CA ASP A 265 -18.19 20.91 4.55
C ASP A 265 -16.68 20.57 4.54
N PRO A 266 -16.00 20.62 3.36
CA PRO A 266 -14.58 20.27 3.23
C PRO A 266 -13.62 21.13 4.08
N ARG A 267 -14.09 22.25 4.63
CA ARG A 267 -13.30 23.21 5.42
C ARG A 267 -13.35 22.94 6.92
N THR A 268 -14.00 21.89 7.37
CA THR A 268 -14.20 21.58 8.80
C THR A 268 -13.22 20.52 9.30
N ASP A 269 -12.93 20.53 10.60
CA ASP A 269 -12.14 19.50 11.28
C ASP A 269 -12.86 18.13 11.27
N VAL A 270 -14.19 18.09 11.17
CA VAL A 270 -14.98 16.85 10.98
C VAL A 270 -14.67 16.22 9.61
N SER A 271 -14.63 17.05 8.55
CA SER A 271 -14.23 16.57 7.22
C SER A 271 -12.78 16.07 7.23
N GLU A 272 -11.86 16.76 7.92
CA GLU A 272 -10.49 16.28 8.08
C GLU A 272 -10.44 14.95 8.84
N LYS A 273 -11.23 14.78 9.91
CA LYS A 273 -11.33 13.52 10.67
C LYS A 273 -11.78 12.36 9.76
N ARG A 274 -12.73 12.61 8.84
CA ARG A 274 -13.12 11.62 7.84
C ARG A 274 -11.97 11.28 6.88
N ILE A 275 -11.20 12.27 6.42
CA ILE A 275 -10.04 12.04 5.54
C ILE A 275 -8.99 11.17 6.24
N VAL A 276 -8.72 11.43 7.53
CA VAL A 276 -7.87 10.57 8.36
C VAL A 276 -8.45 9.15 8.40
N GLY A 277 -9.76 9.00 8.60
CA GLY A 277 -10.44 7.69 8.58
C GLY A 277 -10.29 6.95 7.26
N VAL A 278 -10.40 7.65 6.13
CA VAL A 278 -10.20 7.06 4.80
C VAL A 278 -8.79 6.50 4.64
N PHE A 279 -7.75 7.26 5.02
CA PHE A 279 -6.37 6.77 4.90
C PHE A 279 -6.00 5.75 5.96
N HIS A 280 -6.57 5.84 7.15
CA HIS A 280 -6.45 4.82 8.17
C HIS A 280 -6.98 3.48 7.66
N GLU A 281 -8.19 3.48 7.10
CA GLU A 281 -8.81 2.30 6.51
C GLU A 281 -8.02 1.78 5.29
N LEU A 282 -7.62 2.66 4.38
CA LEU A 282 -6.83 2.28 3.21
C LEU A 282 -5.50 1.60 3.61
N LEU A 283 -4.80 2.12 4.62
CA LEU A 283 -3.57 1.50 5.12
C LEU A 283 -3.84 0.17 5.81
N HIS A 284 -4.99 0.01 6.47
CA HIS A 284 -5.40 -1.29 7.01
C HIS A 284 -5.69 -2.31 5.91
N LEU A 285 -6.09 -1.90 4.71
CA LEU A 285 -6.22 -2.77 3.55
C LEU A 285 -4.87 -3.19 2.96
N THR A 286 -3.78 -2.49 3.24
CA THR A 286 -2.44 -2.93 2.82
C THR A 286 -1.87 -3.98 3.77
N LEU A 287 -1.04 -4.90 3.25
CA LEU A 287 -0.40 -5.95 4.04
C LEU A 287 0.54 -5.37 5.11
N GLY A 288 1.43 -4.47 4.68
CA GLY A 288 2.44 -3.85 5.53
C GLY A 288 1.94 -2.61 6.27
N LYS A 289 0.63 -2.29 6.22
CA LYS A 289 0.06 -1.07 6.82
C LYS A 289 0.82 0.20 6.43
N LYS A 290 1.35 0.19 5.21
CA LYS A 290 2.11 1.28 4.60
C LYS A 290 1.96 1.26 3.08
N THR A 291 2.18 2.41 2.44
CA THR A 291 2.23 2.56 0.98
C THR A 291 3.05 3.79 0.59
N GLU A 292 3.52 3.85 -0.64
CA GLU A 292 4.16 5.05 -1.16
C GLU A 292 3.14 6.19 -1.30
N ARG A 293 3.56 7.41 -0.94
CA ARG A 293 2.71 8.61 -1.07
C ARG A 293 2.27 8.88 -2.51
N SER A 294 3.09 8.52 -3.48
CA SER A 294 2.79 8.60 -4.92
C SER A 294 1.55 7.78 -5.28
N ASN A 295 1.38 6.58 -4.73
CA ASN A 295 0.23 5.71 -4.99
C ASN A 295 -1.10 6.31 -4.51
N LEU A 296 -1.06 7.25 -3.55
CA LEU A 296 -2.24 7.90 -3.00
C LEU A 296 -2.72 9.07 -3.87
N SER A 297 -1.86 9.63 -4.74
CA SER A 297 -2.18 10.82 -5.53
C SER A 297 -3.34 10.60 -6.50
N ASN A 298 -3.44 9.41 -7.09
CA ASN A 298 -4.49 9.04 -8.03
C ASN A 298 -5.85 8.76 -7.37
N LEU A 299 -5.86 8.62 -6.04
CA LEU A 299 -7.09 8.37 -5.26
C LEU A 299 -7.88 9.66 -4.95
N ARG A 300 -7.35 10.87 -5.23
CA ARG A 300 -8.00 12.12 -4.87
C ARG A 300 -9.43 12.23 -5.39
N LYS A 301 -9.59 12.12 -6.71
CA LYS A 301 -10.91 12.24 -7.35
C LYS A 301 -11.83 11.08 -6.95
N PRO A 302 -11.42 9.80 -7.07
CA PRO A 302 -12.27 8.68 -6.69
C PRO A 302 -12.75 8.69 -5.24
N LEU A 303 -11.92 9.14 -4.30
CA LEU A 303 -12.28 9.22 -2.88
C LEU A 303 -12.92 10.57 -2.47
N ARG A 304 -13.19 11.46 -3.43
CA ARG A 304 -13.73 12.81 -3.19
C ARG A 304 -12.92 13.60 -2.16
N LEU A 305 -11.59 13.56 -2.29
CA LEU A 305 -10.68 14.24 -1.38
C LEU A 305 -10.38 15.68 -1.86
N PRO A 306 -10.18 16.63 -0.94
CA PRO A 306 -9.80 18.01 -1.28
C PRO A 306 -8.41 18.07 -1.93
N TYR A 307 -8.09 19.18 -2.60
CA TYR A 307 -6.83 19.33 -3.32
C TYR A 307 -5.57 19.07 -2.47
N LYS A 308 -5.57 19.55 -1.22
CA LYS A 308 -4.43 19.44 -0.29
C LYS A 308 -4.58 18.29 0.71
N PHE A 309 -5.25 17.20 0.35
CA PHE A 309 -5.54 16.07 1.24
C PHE A 309 -4.29 15.44 1.89
N THR A 310 -3.14 15.46 1.19
CA THR A 310 -1.90 14.86 1.72
C THR A 310 -1.32 15.59 2.93
N LYS A 311 -1.77 16.82 3.22
CA LYS A 311 -1.39 17.54 4.44
C LYS A 311 -1.83 16.83 5.72
N VAL A 312 -2.83 15.96 5.65
CA VAL A 312 -3.31 15.18 6.79
C VAL A 312 -2.19 14.31 7.40
N PHE A 313 -1.25 13.81 6.59
CA PHE A 313 -0.13 13.03 7.10
C PHE A 313 0.86 13.86 7.92
N GLU A 314 1.01 15.13 7.60
CA GLU A 314 1.89 16.07 8.30
C GLU A 314 1.19 16.65 9.55
N ARG A 315 -0.14 16.78 9.51
CA ARG A 315 -0.95 17.29 10.65
C ARG A 315 -1.19 16.25 11.72
N HIS A 316 -1.20 14.97 11.36
CA HIS A 316 -1.47 13.85 12.27
C HIS A 316 -0.27 12.89 12.39
N PRO A 317 0.92 13.38 12.81
CA PRO A 317 2.14 12.56 12.90
C PRO A 317 2.08 11.51 14.01
N GLY A 318 1.07 11.56 14.88
CA GLY A 318 0.79 10.54 15.88
C GLY A 318 0.02 9.34 15.32
N ILE A 319 -0.66 9.50 14.16
CA ILE A 319 -1.40 8.44 13.47
C ILE A 319 -0.57 7.91 12.32
N PHE A 320 -0.03 8.80 11.49
CA PHE A 320 0.77 8.48 10.31
C PHE A 320 2.24 8.87 10.52
N TYR A 321 3.13 8.08 9.97
CA TYR A 321 4.55 8.42 9.86
C TYR A 321 4.94 8.53 8.39
N LEU A 322 5.61 9.62 8.03
CA LEU A 322 6.18 9.82 6.71
C LEU A 322 7.66 9.46 6.73
N SER A 323 8.00 8.29 6.20
CA SER A 323 9.39 7.89 6.01
C SER A 323 9.93 8.45 4.69
N GLN A 324 11.16 8.98 4.74
CA GLN A 324 11.89 9.48 3.57
C GLN A 324 13.08 8.57 3.21
N LYS A 325 13.12 7.35 3.78
CA LYS A 325 14.33 6.50 3.75
C LYS A 325 14.67 5.92 2.36
N LEU A 326 13.71 5.79 1.45
CA LEU A 326 13.91 5.17 0.13
C LEU A 326 13.98 6.17 -1.05
N GLY A 327 14.18 7.46 -0.78
CA GLY A 327 14.11 8.50 -1.81
C GLY A 327 12.68 8.86 -2.25
N VAL A 328 11.70 8.02 -1.91
CA VAL A 328 10.27 8.28 -2.03
C VAL A 328 9.63 8.32 -0.65
N GLN A 329 8.63 9.18 -0.49
CA GLN A 329 7.91 9.25 0.79
C GLN A 329 6.99 8.04 0.94
N THR A 330 7.16 7.30 2.04
CA THR A 330 6.29 6.18 2.43
C THR A 330 5.44 6.57 3.62
N VAL A 331 4.12 6.45 3.48
CA VAL A 331 3.17 6.64 4.59
C VAL A 331 3.03 5.34 5.35
N VAL A 332 3.23 5.38 6.66
CA VAL A 332 3.17 4.22 7.56
C VAL A 332 2.13 4.48 8.65
N LEU A 333 1.27 3.53 8.93
CA LEU A 333 0.30 3.57 10.02
C LEU A 333 0.99 3.18 11.34
N ARG A 334 1.13 4.13 12.27
CA ARG A 334 1.92 3.92 13.50
C ARG A 334 1.35 2.87 14.43
N GLU A 335 0.05 2.87 14.63
CA GLU A 335 -0.62 1.96 15.56
C GLU A 335 -0.42 0.49 15.21
N ALA A 336 -0.22 0.20 13.93
CA ALA A 336 -0.05 -1.16 13.43
C ALA A 336 1.26 -1.82 13.86
N TYR A 337 2.23 -1.03 14.37
CA TYR A 337 3.55 -1.52 14.73
C TYR A 337 3.79 -1.51 16.25
N GLY A 338 4.07 -2.70 16.81
CA GLY A 338 4.50 -2.87 18.19
C GLY A 338 5.98 -2.56 18.35
N GLY A 339 6.36 -1.79 19.39
CA GLY A 339 7.76 -1.39 19.59
C GLY A 339 8.38 -0.64 18.40
N GLY A 340 7.57 -0.24 17.41
CA GLY A 340 7.97 0.48 16.22
C GLY A 340 8.63 -0.36 15.12
N ARG A 341 8.72 -1.70 15.25
CA ARG A 341 9.41 -2.57 14.26
C ARG A 341 8.60 -3.72 13.74
N GLU A 342 7.66 -4.24 14.52
CA GLU A 342 6.90 -5.44 14.17
C GLU A 342 5.43 -5.15 14.00
N LEU A 343 4.81 -5.70 12.96
CA LEU A 343 3.37 -5.64 12.79
C LEU A 343 2.68 -6.42 13.91
N LEU A 344 1.71 -5.80 14.57
CA LEU A 344 0.93 -6.41 15.64
C LEU A 344 0.06 -7.57 15.11
N ARG A 345 -0.45 -7.41 13.90
CA ARG A 345 -1.21 -8.46 13.19
C ARG A 345 -0.53 -8.70 11.84
N LYS A 346 0.13 -9.84 11.70
CA LYS A 346 0.84 -10.21 10.47
C LYS A 346 -0.04 -11.11 9.61
N HIS A 347 -0.22 -10.72 8.36
CA HIS A 347 -0.74 -11.62 7.33
C HIS A 347 0.37 -12.63 6.93
N PRO A 348 0.06 -13.90 6.60
CA PRO A 348 1.09 -14.89 6.22
C PRO A 348 2.01 -14.42 5.09
N LEU A 349 1.50 -13.70 4.09
CA LEU A 349 2.31 -13.11 3.01
C LEU A 349 3.37 -12.12 3.51
N VAL A 350 3.13 -11.43 4.63
CA VAL A 350 4.15 -10.54 5.22
C VAL A 350 5.33 -11.34 5.74
N SER A 351 5.07 -12.47 6.41
CA SER A 351 6.12 -13.36 6.89
C SER A 351 6.96 -13.91 5.74
N ILE A 352 6.35 -14.24 4.62
CA ILE A 352 7.05 -14.66 3.40
C ILE A 352 7.93 -13.54 2.85
N ARG A 353 7.40 -12.32 2.77
CA ARG A 353 8.17 -11.14 2.33
C ARG A 353 9.35 -10.84 3.25
N GLU A 354 9.17 -10.99 4.56
CA GLU A 354 10.25 -10.87 5.54
C GLU A 354 11.35 -11.93 5.31
N ARG A 355 10.96 -13.16 4.96
CA ARG A 355 11.92 -14.25 4.61
C ARG A 355 12.67 -13.91 3.32
N TYR A 356 12.01 -13.43 2.27
CA TYR A 356 12.70 -12.95 1.06
C TYR A 356 13.67 -11.81 1.39
N ALA A 357 13.25 -10.84 2.19
CA ALA A 357 14.10 -9.73 2.60
C ALA A 357 15.31 -10.20 3.43
N ALA A 358 15.15 -11.24 4.27
CA ALA A 358 16.25 -11.86 4.98
C ALA A 358 17.24 -12.54 4.02
N MET A 359 16.76 -13.35 3.05
CA MET A 359 17.58 -13.99 2.03
C MET A 359 18.32 -12.95 1.16
N MET A 360 17.70 -11.82 0.84
CA MET A 360 18.36 -10.71 0.13
C MET A 360 19.54 -10.12 0.89
N ASN A 361 19.57 -10.25 2.22
CA ASN A 361 20.66 -9.76 3.05
C ASN A 361 21.74 -10.82 3.33
N THR A 362 21.44 -12.10 3.05
CA THR A 362 22.36 -13.23 3.23
C THR A 362 23.29 -13.33 2.01
N GLY A 363 24.57 -13.59 2.25
CA GLY A 363 25.56 -13.84 1.18
C GLY A 363 25.95 -12.64 0.33
N ARG A 364 25.63 -11.41 0.73
CA ARG A 364 26.10 -10.21 0.02
C ARG A 364 27.61 -10.13 0.03
N PRO A 365 28.28 -10.04 -1.15
CA PRO A 365 29.72 -9.77 -1.19
C PRO A 365 30.05 -8.47 -0.45
N GLU A 366 31.20 -8.41 0.23
CA GLU A 366 31.63 -7.21 0.97
C GLU A 366 31.70 -5.93 0.11
N ILE A 367 32.00 -6.07 -1.16
CA ILE A 367 32.00 -4.98 -2.15
C ILE A 367 30.61 -4.32 -2.26
N CYS A 368 29.52 -5.11 -2.22
CA CYS A 368 28.15 -4.57 -2.24
C CYS A 368 27.74 -3.92 -0.92
N ARG A 369 28.35 -4.29 0.20
CA ARG A 369 28.13 -3.61 1.51
C ARG A 369 28.69 -2.20 1.50
N ARG A 370 29.87 -1.97 0.89
CA ARG A 370 30.49 -0.64 0.81
C ARG A 370 29.72 0.32 -0.09
N HIS A 371 29.19 -0.13 -1.23
CA HIS A 371 28.37 0.72 -2.11
C HIS A 371 27.06 1.20 -1.49
N LEU A 372 26.42 0.39 -0.65
CA LEU A 372 25.20 0.81 0.06
C LEU A 372 25.50 1.87 1.14
N ILE A 373 26.67 1.80 1.76
CA ILE A 373 27.11 2.81 2.73
C ILE A 373 27.44 4.12 2.00
N SER A 374 28.01 4.08 0.79
CA SER A 374 28.26 5.28 -0.03
C SER A 374 26.96 5.88 -0.58
N GLU A 375 26.00 5.09 -1.03
CA GLU A 375 24.67 5.58 -1.43
C GLU A 375 23.90 6.20 -0.24
N GLU A 376 24.06 5.66 0.97
CA GLU A 376 23.51 6.27 2.17
C GLU A 376 24.19 7.60 2.54
N SER A 377 25.47 7.76 2.27
CA SER A 377 26.22 9.01 2.51
C SER A 377 25.94 10.08 1.43
N GLU A 378 25.73 9.71 0.16
CA GLU A 378 25.37 10.65 -0.90
C GLU A 378 23.95 11.20 -0.76
N VAL A 379 23.00 10.38 -0.31
CA VAL A 379 21.63 10.86 0.00
C VAL A 379 21.64 11.83 1.17
N VAL A 380 22.49 11.63 2.16
CA VAL A 380 22.64 12.56 3.30
C VAL A 380 23.32 13.87 2.86
N SER A 381 24.24 13.83 1.91
CA SER A 381 24.95 15.02 1.41
C SER A 381 24.07 15.89 0.51
N SER A 382 23.19 15.30 -0.29
CA SER A 382 22.25 16.06 -1.14
C SER A 382 21.12 16.74 -0.34
N GLU A 383 20.78 16.25 0.86
CA GLU A 383 19.79 16.90 1.73
C GLU A 383 20.33 18.17 2.41
N VAL A 384 21.65 18.34 2.52
CA VAL A 384 22.26 19.52 3.12
C VAL A 384 22.31 20.70 2.14
N CYS A 385 22.35 20.46 0.81
CA CYS A 385 22.37 21.51 -0.21
C CYS A 385 21.01 22.18 -0.50
N TYR A 386 19.89 21.65 -0.03
CA TYR A 386 18.56 22.24 -0.25
C TYR A 386 17.98 23.01 0.95
N LYS A 387 18.81 23.29 1.96
CA LYS A 387 18.41 24.00 3.20
C LYS A 387 19.10 25.36 3.41
N ASN A 388 19.72 25.92 2.38
CA ASN A 388 20.20 27.32 2.43
C ASN A 388 19.33 28.20 1.54
#